data_c1fc2a3856982b22df894dc0a544eec1
#
_entry.id   c1fc2a3856982b22df894dc0a544eec1
#
_cell.length_a   1.000
_cell.length_b   1.000
_cell.length_c   1.000
_cell.angle_alpha   90.00
_cell.angle_beta   90.00
_cell.angle_gamma   90.00
#
_symmetry.space_group_name_H-M   'P 1'
#
loop_
_entity.id
_entity.type
_entity.pdbx_description
1 polymer ?
#
loop_
_entity_poly.entity_id
_entity_poly.type
_entity_poly.pdbx_seq_one_letter_code
_entity_poly.pdbx_strand_id
1 'polypeptide(L)'
;AQEEAEELRRQYPDKKIVFSLGRLVPYKGFCYLVEAARHLSDDYVLLIGGTGPLKEELQSQIEGLGLEKKVRLLGYVPDEALPAYFCACDLFCLSSVMKTEAFGIVQIEAMSLGKPVVATRIPQSGVSWVNAHGESGRNVTPCCAEELADAIVDITHDEKTYRAYCDGARLRWQNYFTLDKMIDDVMSIYKRVL
;
A
#
# COMPACT_ATOMS: atom_id res chain seq x y z
N ALA A 1 -18.05 3.84 -6.74
CA ALA A 1 -16.79 3.16 -6.37
C ALA A 1 -16.74 1.71 -6.83
N GLN A 2 -17.79 0.89 -6.64
CA GLN A 2 -17.75 -0.53 -6.99
C GLN A 2 -17.70 -0.76 -8.52
N GLU A 3 -18.56 -0.09 -9.28
CA GLU A 3 -18.57 -0.17 -10.75
C GLU A 3 -17.25 0.34 -11.36
N GLU A 4 -16.71 1.41 -10.81
CA GLU A 4 -15.41 1.97 -11.23
C GLU A 4 -14.25 1.02 -10.91
N ALA A 5 -14.31 0.35 -9.77
CA ALA A 5 -13.32 -0.67 -9.40
C ALA A 5 -13.36 -1.87 -10.34
N GLU A 6 -14.56 -2.33 -10.73
CA GLU A 6 -14.72 -3.40 -11.72
C GLU A 6 -14.22 -2.98 -13.10
N GLU A 7 -14.43 -1.72 -13.51
CA GLU A 7 -13.89 -1.20 -14.76
C GLU A 7 -12.36 -1.14 -14.73
N LEU A 8 -11.79 -0.71 -13.60
CA LEU A 8 -10.34 -0.72 -13.42
C LEU A 8 -9.78 -2.14 -13.46
N ARG A 9 -10.46 -3.10 -12.82
CA ARG A 9 -10.08 -4.52 -12.86
C ARG A 9 -10.09 -5.09 -14.28
N ARG A 10 -11.07 -4.73 -15.09
CA ARG A 10 -11.17 -5.19 -16.50
C ARG A 10 -10.00 -4.73 -17.37
N GLN A 11 -9.31 -3.64 -17.00
CA GLN A 11 -8.09 -3.19 -17.70
C GLN A 11 -6.88 -4.09 -17.41
N TYR A 12 -6.95 -4.88 -16.35
CA TYR A 12 -5.87 -5.77 -15.91
C TYR A 12 -6.40 -7.19 -15.66
N PRO A 13 -6.93 -7.86 -16.70
CA PRO A 13 -7.48 -9.20 -16.56
C PRO A 13 -6.37 -10.16 -16.09
N ASP A 14 -6.72 -11.03 -15.15
CA ASP A 14 -5.84 -12.06 -14.58
C ASP A 14 -4.57 -11.53 -13.88
N LYS A 15 -4.49 -10.20 -13.62
CA LYS A 15 -3.37 -9.59 -12.89
C LYS A 15 -3.70 -9.40 -11.42
N LYS A 16 -2.68 -9.54 -10.59
CA LYS A 16 -2.68 -9.07 -9.21
C LYS A 16 -2.25 -7.60 -9.20
N ILE A 17 -3.12 -6.75 -8.70
CA ILE A 17 -2.93 -5.30 -8.68
C ILE A 17 -2.32 -4.89 -7.34
N VAL A 18 -1.10 -4.37 -7.37
CA VAL A 18 -0.46 -3.69 -6.25
C VAL A 18 -0.68 -2.19 -6.40
N PHE A 19 -1.36 -1.56 -5.46
CA PHE A 19 -1.57 -0.12 -5.47
C PHE A 19 -0.65 0.58 -4.49
N SER A 20 -0.14 1.73 -4.87
CA SER A 20 0.64 2.63 -4.01
C SER A 20 0.27 4.07 -4.30
N LEU A 21 0.25 4.93 -3.27
CA LEU A 21 -0.23 6.29 -3.37
C LEU A 21 0.64 7.25 -2.55
N GLY A 22 1.02 8.39 -3.15
CA GLY A 22 1.69 9.44 -2.43
C GLY A 22 2.41 10.43 -3.34
N ARG A 23 2.97 11.49 -2.76
CA ARG A 23 3.80 12.43 -3.51
C ARG A 23 5.04 11.74 -4.06
N LEU A 24 5.39 11.98 -5.32
CA LEU A 24 6.59 11.40 -5.94
C LEU A 24 7.84 12.18 -5.49
N VAL A 25 8.28 11.89 -4.25
CA VAL A 25 9.43 12.52 -3.57
C VAL A 25 10.34 11.42 -2.98
N PRO A 26 11.64 11.72 -2.72
CA PRO A 26 12.63 10.69 -2.37
C PRO A 26 12.24 9.82 -1.18
N TYR A 27 11.70 10.39 -0.10
CA TYR A 27 11.41 9.63 1.10
C TYR A 27 10.28 8.61 0.95
N LYS A 28 9.44 8.73 -0.09
CA LYS A 28 8.37 7.76 -0.41
C LYS A 28 8.91 6.45 -1.00
N GLY A 29 10.17 6.43 -1.48
CA GLY A 29 10.85 5.21 -1.88
C GLY A 29 10.25 4.49 -3.09
N PHE A 30 9.51 5.19 -3.96
CA PHE A 30 8.90 4.57 -5.15
C PHE A 30 9.91 3.92 -6.09
N CYS A 31 11.16 4.41 -6.11
CA CYS A 31 12.23 3.78 -6.90
C CYS A 31 12.48 2.32 -6.47
N TYR A 32 12.37 2.01 -5.18
CA TYR A 32 12.51 0.64 -4.69
C TYR A 32 11.28 -0.22 -5.02
N LEU A 33 10.09 0.38 -5.07
CA LEU A 33 8.88 -0.32 -5.51
C LEU A 33 8.93 -0.62 -7.01
N VAL A 34 9.44 0.32 -7.84
CA VAL A 34 9.69 0.08 -9.27
C VAL A 34 10.73 -1.04 -9.44
N GLU A 35 11.83 -1.00 -8.70
CA GLU A 35 12.85 -2.06 -8.73
C GLU A 35 12.28 -3.42 -8.30
N ALA A 36 11.39 -3.46 -7.30
CA ALA A 36 10.73 -4.68 -6.85
C ALA A 36 9.93 -5.37 -7.97
N ALA A 37 9.39 -4.62 -8.93
CA ALA A 37 8.66 -5.18 -10.07
C ALA A 37 9.51 -6.10 -10.95
N ARG A 38 10.84 -6.02 -10.91
CA ARG A 38 11.75 -6.94 -11.61
C ARG A 38 11.70 -8.36 -11.05
N HIS A 39 11.42 -8.47 -9.75
CA HIS A 39 11.39 -9.74 -9.03
C HIS A 39 9.98 -10.38 -9.03
N LEU A 40 8.97 -9.64 -9.50
CA LEU A 40 7.61 -10.13 -9.64
C LEU A 40 7.39 -10.80 -11.00
N SER A 41 6.54 -11.83 -11.05
CA SER A 41 6.11 -12.45 -12.30
C SER A 41 5.27 -11.49 -13.15
N ASP A 42 4.96 -11.90 -14.38
CA ASP A 42 4.10 -11.10 -15.26
C ASP A 42 2.64 -11.04 -14.81
N ASP A 43 2.26 -11.83 -13.79
CA ASP A 43 0.91 -11.80 -13.20
C ASP A 43 0.65 -10.56 -12.34
N TYR A 44 1.66 -9.73 -12.09
CA TYR A 44 1.53 -8.53 -11.28
C TYR A 44 1.51 -7.26 -12.12
N VAL A 45 0.75 -6.28 -11.65
CA VAL A 45 0.81 -4.89 -12.10
C VAL A 45 0.87 -3.96 -10.90
N LEU A 46 1.77 -2.99 -10.95
CA LEU A 46 1.94 -1.97 -9.93
C LEU A 46 1.36 -0.65 -10.43
N LEU A 47 0.38 -0.13 -9.71
CA LEU A 47 -0.26 1.16 -9.99
C LEU A 47 0.21 2.17 -8.95
N ILE A 48 0.96 3.19 -9.38
CA ILE A 48 1.53 4.22 -8.51
C ILE A 48 0.80 5.53 -8.78
N GLY A 49 -0.07 5.94 -7.85
CA GLY A 49 -0.77 7.21 -7.88
C GLY A 49 0.02 8.32 -7.19
N GLY A 50 -0.04 9.50 -7.78
CA GLY A 50 0.57 10.70 -7.21
C GLY A 50 1.33 11.54 -8.22
N THR A 51 1.71 12.74 -7.77
CA THR A 51 2.52 13.70 -8.52
C THR A 51 3.73 14.13 -7.70
N GLY A 52 4.75 14.65 -8.36
CA GLY A 52 5.94 15.16 -7.68
C GLY A 52 7.16 15.24 -8.59
N PRO A 53 8.27 15.79 -8.06
CA PRO A 53 9.47 16.07 -8.85
C PRO A 53 10.14 14.81 -9.40
N LEU A 54 9.92 13.62 -8.81
CA LEU A 54 10.54 12.38 -9.26
C LEU A 54 9.77 11.67 -10.39
N LYS A 55 8.71 12.26 -10.95
CA LYS A 55 7.90 11.60 -11.98
C LYS A 55 8.73 11.16 -13.18
N GLU A 56 9.55 12.04 -13.71
CA GLU A 56 10.36 11.76 -14.92
C GLU A 56 11.50 10.78 -14.62
N GLU A 57 12.10 10.86 -13.44
CA GLU A 57 13.11 9.91 -12.98
C GLU A 57 12.54 8.49 -12.85
N LEU A 58 11.37 8.37 -12.22
CA LEU A 58 10.68 7.07 -12.08
C LEU A 58 10.25 6.53 -13.45
N GLN A 59 9.76 7.39 -14.34
CA GLN A 59 9.40 6.98 -15.69
C GLN A 59 10.64 6.47 -16.47
N SER A 60 11.76 7.17 -16.38
CA SER A 60 13.02 6.73 -16.99
C SER A 60 13.54 5.41 -16.38
N GLN A 61 13.35 5.21 -15.07
CA GLN A 61 13.68 3.94 -14.41
C GLN A 61 12.81 2.80 -14.95
N ILE A 62 11.50 3.01 -15.07
CA ILE A 62 10.55 2.01 -15.62
C ILE A 62 10.96 1.60 -17.04
N GLU A 63 11.25 2.57 -17.89
CA GLU A 63 11.67 2.34 -19.28
C GLU A 63 13.03 1.65 -19.37
N GLY A 64 14.01 2.14 -18.59
CA GLY A 64 15.35 1.56 -18.55
C GLY A 64 15.40 0.12 -18.07
N LEU A 65 14.40 -0.31 -17.29
CA LEU A 65 14.24 -1.67 -16.79
C LEU A 65 13.28 -2.53 -17.63
N GLY A 66 12.63 -1.95 -18.66
CA GLY A 66 11.65 -2.65 -19.50
C GLY A 66 10.38 -3.04 -18.76
N LEU A 67 9.95 -2.21 -17.79
CA LEU A 67 8.82 -2.52 -16.89
C LEU A 67 7.52 -1.80 -17.27
N GLU A 68 7.41 -1.22 -18.46
CA GLU A 68 6.26 -0.42 -18.89
C GLU A 68 4.94 -1.23 -18.91
N LYS A 69 5.02 -2.55 -18.98
CA LYS A 69 3.83 -3.42 -18.90
C LYS A 69 3.43 -3.77 -17.47
N LYS A 70 4.38 -3.65 -16.51
CA LYS A 70 4.18 -4.02 -15.09
C LYS A 70 3.96 -2.83 -14.17
N VAL A 71 4.49 -1.65 -14.49
CA VAL A 71 4.41 -0.46 -13.64
C VAL A 71 3.76 0.68 -14.39
N ARG A 72 2.77 1.31 -13.76
CA ARG A 72 2.05 2.46 -14.28
C ARG A 72 2.11 3.63 -13.30
N LEU A 73 2.63 4.77 -13.73
CA LEU A 73 2.48 6.04 -13.02
C LEU A 73 1.14 6.65 -13.43
N LEU A 74 0.19 6.72 -12.48
CA LEU A 74 -1.17 7.19 -12.75
C LEU A 74 -1.27 8.72 -12.80
N GLY A 75 -0.26 9.43 -12.27
CA GLY A 75 -0.38 10.86 -12.04
C GLY A 75 -1.30 11.17 -10.86
N TYR A 76 -1.92 12.35 -10.87
CA TYR A 76 -2.87 12.74 -9.84
C TYR A 76 -4.11 11.84 -9.86
N VAL A 77 -4.41 11.26 -8.72
CA VAL A 77 -5.64 10.48 -8.51
C VAL A 77 -6.56 11.33 -7.64
N PRO A 78 -7.73 11.75 -8.13
CA PRO A 78 -8.70 12.52 -7.35
C PRO A 78 -9.21 11.72 -6.14
N ASP A 79 -9.56 12.42 -5.06
CA ASP A 79 -10.04 11.78 -3.82
C ASP A 79 -11.30 10.94 -4.06
N GLU A 80 -12.16 11.37 -4.98
CA GLU A 80 -13.38 10.66 -5.38
C GLU A 80 -13.09 9.32 -6.07
N ALA A 81 -11.95 9.22 -6.75
CA ALA A 81 -11.52 8.01 -7.45
C ALA A 81 -10.74 7.02 -6.55
N LEU A 82 -10.18 7.49 -5.43
CA LEU A 82 -9.36 6.66 -4.53
C LEU A 82 -10.08 5.38 -4.06
N PRO A 83 -11.35 5.42 -3.65
CA PRO A 83 -12.05 4.21 -3.25
C PRO A 83 -12.09 3.13 -4.33
N ALA A 84 -12.17 3.53 -5.62
CA ALA A 84 -12.16 2.57 -6.72
C ALA A 84 -10.79 1.86 -6.86
N TYR A 85 -9.69 2.60 -6.74
CA TYR A 85 -8.34 2.01 -6.75
C TYR A 85 -8.10 1.08 -5.57
N PHE A 86 -8.52 1.47 -4.37
CA PHE A 86 -8.42 0.60 -3.20
C PHE A 86 -9.31 -0.64 -3.33
N CYS A 87 -10.54 -0.51 -3.85
CA CYS A 87 -11.39 -1.67 -4.09
C CYS A 87 -10.82 -2.61 -5.16
N ALA A 88 -10.24 -2.06 -6.22
CA ALA A 88 -9.70 -2.82 -7.33
C ALA A 88 -8.38 -3.52 -7.00
N CYS A 89 -7.54 -2.98 -6.13
CA CYS A 89 -6.24 -3.59 -5.84
C CYS A 89 -6.37 -4.87 -5.01
N ASP A 90 -5.36 -5.73 -5.10
CA ASP A 90 -5.21 -6.91 -4.25
C ASP A 90 -4.52 -6.57 -2.94
N LEU A 91 -3.53 -5.69 -2.98
CA LEU A 91 -2.87 -5.18 -1.79
C LEU A 91 -2.38 -3.73 -1.99
N PHE A 92 -2.14 -3.05 -0.88
CA PHE A 92 -1.52 -1.72 -0.86
C PHE A 92 -0.05 -1.82 -0.46
N CYS A 93 0.83 -1.06 -1.13
CA CYS A 93 2.24 -1.01 -0.79
C CYS A 93 2.67 0.40 -0.37
N LEU A 94 3.27 0.54 0.82
CA LEU A 94 3.90 1.76 1.33
C LEU A 94 5.42 1.58 1.40
N SER A 95 6.12 2.02 0.36
CA SER A 95 7.58 1.84 0.19
C SER A 95 8.43 2.94 0.83
N SER A 96 7.86 3.81 1.67
CA SER A 96 8.55 4.94 2.29
C SER A 96 9.80 4.51 3.07
N VAL A 97 10.86 5.34 3.05
CA VAL A 97 12.19 4.93 3.57
C VAL A 97 12.72 5.80 4.70
N MET A 98 12.01 6.89 5.05
CA MET A 98 12.46 7.84 6.08
C MET A 98 11.36 8.12 7.11
N LYS A 99 11.76 8.46 8.34
CA LYS A 99 10.87 8.79 9.47
C LYS A 99 9.94 10.00 9.24
N THR A 100 10.13 10.75 8.17
CA THR A 100 9.17 11.76 7.69
C THR A 100 7.84 11.13 7.31
N GLU A 101 7.81 9.84 6.98
CA GLU A 101 6.60 9.03 6.97
C GLU A 101 6.28 8.63 8.41
N ALA A 102 5.56 9.48 9.12
CA ALA A 102 5.34 9.28 10.55
C ALA A 102 4.37 8.14 10.87
N PHE A 103 3.35 7.94 10.02
CA PHE A 103 2.24 7.03 10.33
C PHE A 103 1.72 6.27 9.08
N GLY A 104 1.67 6.94 7.94
CA GLY A 104 1.16 6.36 6.70
C GLY A 104 -0.36 6.13 6.72
N ILE A 105 -1.16 7.20 6.88
CA ILE A 105 -2.64 7.14 6.97
C ILE A 105 -3.24 6.32 5.82
N VAL A 106 -2.67 6.40 4.65
CA VAL A 106 -3.11 5.65 3.46
C VAL A 106 -3.14 4.12 3.66
N GLN A 107 -2.38 3.57 4.60
CA GLN A 107 -2.49 2.16 5.00
C GLN A 107 -3.83 1.87 5.67
N ILE A 108 -4.32 2.81 6.48
CA ILE A 108 -5.60 2.69 7.19
C ILE A 108 -6.75 2.73 6.19
N GLU A 109 -6.65 3.56 5.16
CA GLU A 109 -7.61 3.61 4.06
C GLU A 109 -7.69 2.27 3.34
N ALA A 110 -6.55 1.66 3.00
CA ALA A 110 -6.50 0.32 2.42
C ALA A 110 -7.13 -0.75 3.35
N MET A 111 -6.76 -0.73 4.63
CA MET A 111 -7.27 -1.69 5.63
C MET A 111 -8.78 -1.56 5.86
N SER A 112 -9.35 -0.36 5.74
CA SER A 112 -10.80 -0.13 5.87
C SER A 112 -11.60 -0.92 4.83
N LEU A 113 -10.99 -1.16 3.67
CA LEU A 113 -11.54 -1.97 2.58
C LEU A 113 -11.03 -3.42 2.60
N GLY A 114 -10.40 -3.84 3.70
CA GLY A 114 -9.88 -5.19 3.88
C GLY A 114 -8.69 -5.51 2.96
N LYS A 115 -7.92 -4.50 2.54
CA LYS A 115 -6.74 -4.74 1.73
C LYS A 115 -5.51 -4.93 2.60
N PRO A 116 -4.78 -6.02 2.43
CA PRO A 116 -3.53 -6.23 3.15
C PRO A 116 -2.48 -5.22 2.71
N VAL A 117 -1.51 -4.97 3.58
CA VAL A 117 -0.49 -3.95 3.36
C VAL A 117 0.91 -4.54 3.37
N VAL A 118 1.72 -4.19 2.38
CA VAL A 118 3.17 -4.29 2.46
C VAL A 118 3.73 -2.91 2.80
N ALA A 119 4.46 -2.80 3.91
CA ALA A 119 5.06 -1.55 4.35
C ALA A 119 6.50 -1.73 4.77
N THR A 120 7.25 -0.65 4.82
CA THR A 120 8.63 -0.67 5.29
C THR A 120 8.72 -0.48 6.81
N ARG A 121 9.66 -1.16 7.45
CA ARG A 121 9.93 -1.03 8.89
C ARG A 121 10.87 0.14 9.15
N ILE A 122 10.32 1.35 9.09
CA ILE A 122 11.09 2.59 9.29
C ILE A 122 11.37 2.78 10.78
N PRO A 123 12.63 2.90 11.22
CA PRO A 123 12.96 3.18 12.61
C PRO A 123 12.34 4.49 13.10
N GLN A 124 11.78 4.48 14.30
CA GLN A 124 11.13 5.64 14.94
C GLN A 124 9.92 6.21 14.16
N SER A 125 9.25 5.38 13.36
CA SER A 125 8.01 5.69 12.66
C SER A 125 6.88 4.79 13.16
N GLY A 126 5.64 5.30 13.12
CA GLY A 126 4.44 4.51 13.42
C GLY A 126 4.00 3.59 12.29
N VAL A 127 4.63 3.62 11.12
CA VAL A 127 4.24 2.83 9.94
C VAL A 127 4.10 1.33 10.27
N SER A 128 5.10 0.74 10.93
CA SER A 128 5.08 -0.68 11.29
C SER A 128 4.21 -1.01 12.50
N TRP A 129 3.74 0.00 13.25
CA TRP A 129 2.69 -0.19 14.25
C TRP A 129 1.31 -0.20 13.59
N VAL A 130 1.07 0.66 12.60
CA VAL A 130 -0.17 0.66 11.82
C VAL A 130 -0.34 -0.68 11.13
N ASN A 131 0.66 -1.13 10.39
CA ASN A 131 0.65 -2.43 9.74
C ASN A 131 1.21 -3.52 10.67
N ALA A 132 0.34 -4.33 11.26
CA ALA A 132 0.74 -5.46 12.11
C ALA A 132 1.33 -6.59 11.26
N HIS A 133 2.66 -6.77 11.39
CA HIS A 133 3.41 -7.78 10.62
C HIS A 133 2.90 -9.20 10.90
N GLY A 134 2.54 -9.92 9.85
CA GLY A 134 2.01 -11.29 9.94
C GLY A 134 0.50 -11.37 10.21
N GLU A 135 -0.16 -10.22 10.45
CA GLU A 135 -1.60 -10.14 10.72
C GLU A 135 -2.32 -9.35 9.62
N SER A 136 -2.06 -8.04 9.51
CA SER A 136 -2.67 -7.17 8.51
C SER A 136 -1.83 -7.01 7.23
N GLY A 137 -0.62 -7.53 7.23
CA GLY A 137 0.32 -7.46 6.13
C GLY A 137 1.74 -7.81 6.52
N ARG A 138 2.70 -7.35 5.73
CA ARG A 138 4.14 -7.60 5.93
C ARG A 138 4.89 -6.28 6.08
N ASN A 139 5.85 -6.25 7.01
CA ASN A 139 6.78 -5.13 7.16
C ASN A 139 8.18 -5.59 6.75
N VAL A 140 8.80 -4.86 5.84
CA VAL A 140 10.09 -5.18 5.21
C VAL A 140 11.15 -4.13 5.52
N THR A 141 12.39 -4.43 5.22
CA THR A 141 13.51 -3.51 5.38
C THR A 141 13.37 -2.34 4.38
N PRO A 142 13.50 -1.07 4.81
CA PRO A 142 13.55 0.06 3.89
C PRO A 142 14.67 -0.08 2.86
N CYS A 143 14.44 0.42 1.65
CA CYS A 143 15.39 0.36 0.54
C CYS A 143 15.73 -1.06 0.03
N CYS A 144 14.93 -2.07 0.36
CA CYS A 144 15.13 -3.44 -0.10
C CYS A 144 14.02 -3.85 -1.08
N ALA A 145 14.31 -3.79 -2.37
CA ALA A 145 13.36 -4.11 -3.43
C ALA A 145 12.99 -5.61 -3.44
N GLU A 146 13.94 -6.48 -3.13
CA GLU A 146 13.72 -7.93 -3.06
C GLU A 146 12.73 -8.29 -1.95
N GLU A 147 12.94 -7.75 -0.73
CA GLU A 147 12.00 -7.99 0.37
C GLU A 147 10.59 -7.44 0.08
N LEU A 148 10.48 -6.31 -0.65
CA LEU A 148 9.19 -5.79 -1.09
C LEU A 148 8.49 -6.79 -2.01
N ALA A 149 9.19 -7.33 -3.00
CA ALA A 149 8.65 -8.31 -3.93
C ALA A 149 8.27 -9.62 -3.21
N ASP A 150 9.14 -10.15 -2.37
CA ASP A 150 8.88 -11.36 -1.59
C ASP A 150 7.64 -11.20 -0.70
N ALA A 151 7.50 -10.05 -0.03
CA ALA A 151 6.34 -9.78 0.82
C ALA A 151 5.04 -9.67 0.02
N ILE A 152 5.07 -9.09 -1.19
CA ILE A 152 3.94 -9.04 -2.11
C ILE A 152 3.52 -10.46 -2.52
N VAL A 153 4.49 -11.29 -2.89
CA VAL A 153 4.25 -12.69 -3.28
C VAL A 153 3.72 -13.48 -2.07
N ASP A 154 4.36 -13.38 -0.91
CA ASP A 154 3.95 -14.08 0.33
C ASP A 154 2.49 -13.85 0.70
N ILE A 155 1.98 -12.63 0.50
CA ILE A 155 0.58 -12.31 0.79
C ILE A 155 -0.35 -12.91 -0.27
N THR A 156 0.07 -12.92 -1.53
CA THR A 156 -0.83 -13.15 -2.66
C THR A 156 -0.64 -14.51 -3.38
N HIS A 157 0.27 -15.38 -2.88
CA HIS A 157 0.64 -16.63 -3.57
C HIS A 157 -0.49 -17.66 -3.58
N ASP A 158 -1.32 -17.70 -2.53
CA ASP A 158 -2.49 -18.58 -2.45
C ASP A 158 -3.70 -17.89 -1.82
N GLU A 159 -4.89 -18.35 -2.18
CA GLU A 159 -6.15 -17.76 -1.77
C GLU A 159 -6.37 -17.81 -0.25
N LYS A 160 -5.94 -18.86 0.44
CA LYS A 160 -6.13 -19.01 1.88
C LYS A 160 -5.30 -17.99 2.66
N THR A 161 -4.04 -17.85 2.29
CA THR A 161 -3.11 -16.87 2.88
C THR A 161 -3.60 -15.46 2.59
N TYR A 162 -4.00 -15.19 1.35
CA TYR A 162 -4.54 -13.89 0.95
C TYR A 162 -5.76 -13.48 1.78
N ARG A 163 -6.75 -14.37 1.92
CA ARG A 163 -7.94 -14.11 2.73
C ARG A 163 -7.60 -13.87 4.19
N ALA A 164 -6.68 -14.63 4.77
CA ALA A 164 -6.26 -14.43 6.15
C ALA A 164 -5.69 -13.01 6.37
N TYR A 165 -4.89 -12.50 5.44
CA TYR A 165 -4.39 -11.12 5.51
C TYR A 165 -5.47 -10.08 5.28
N CYS A 166 -6.43 -10.33 4.39
CA CYS A 166 -7.59 -9.43 4.19
C CYS A 166 -8.44 -9.31 5.46
N ASP A 167 -8.73 -10.43 6.10
CA ASP A 167 -9.48 -10.47 7.37
C ASP A 167 -8.68 -9.79 8.49
N GLY A 168 -7.37 -10.04 8.57
CA GLY A 168 -6.47 -9.40 9.51
C GLY A 168 -6.40 -7.87 9.33
N ALA A 169 -6.32 -7.39 8.09
CA ALA A 169 -6.34 -5.97 7.76
C ALA A 169 -7.65 -5.31 8.20
N ARG A 170 -8.79 -5.93 7.90
CA ARG A 170 -10.12 -5.44 8.32
C ARG A 170 -10.25 -5.40 9.83
N LEU A 171 -9.85 -6.48 10.50
CA LEU A 171 -9.90 -6.57 11.96
C LEU A 171 -9.00 -5.53 12.63
N ARG A 172 -7.79 -5.32 12.08
CA ARG A 172 -6.87 -4.28 12.53
C ARG A 172 -7.49 -2.90 12.45
N TRP A 173 -8.12 -2.57 11.29
CA TRP A 173 -8.82 -1.31 11.11
C TRP A 173 -9.97 -1.14 12.11
N GLN A 174 -10.83 -2.16 12.27
CA GLN A 174 -11.97 -2.12 13.19
C GLN A 174 -11.55 -1.88 14.64
N ASN A 175 -10.47 -2.52 15.08
CA ASN A 175 -10.05 -2.47 16.48
C ASN A 175 -9.27 -1.20 16.86
N TYR A 176 -8.66 -0.49 15.87
CA TYR A 176 -7.72 0.59 16.19
C TYR A 176 -7.97 1.90 15.46
N PHE A 177 -8.66 1.88 14.31
CA PHE A 177 -8.64 3.04 13.41
C PHE A 177 -10.02 3.57 13.01
N THR A 178 -11.10 3.05 13.59
CA THR A 178 -12.43 3.63 13.39
C THR A 178 -12.55 4.95 14.15
N LEU A 179 -13.43 5.84 13.69
CA LEU A 179 -13.71 7.11 14.35
C LEU A 179 -14.23 6.88 15.77
N ASP A 180 -15.13 5.94 15.97
CA ASP A 180 -15.69 5.60 17.28
C ASP A 180 -14.60 5.15 18.25
N LYS A 181 -13.70 4.26 17.80
CA LYS A 181 -12.55 3.82 18.61
C LYS A 181 -11.65 4.98 19.01
N MET A 182 -11.34 5.90 18.08
CA MET A 182 -10.55 7.08 18.36
C MET A 182 -11.24 7.99 19.41
N ILE A 183 -12.54 8.21 19.27
CA ILE A 183 -13.33 9.00 20.25
C ILE A 183 -13.30 8.35 21.62
N ASP A 184 -13.57 7.03 21.70
CA ASP A 184 -13.57 6.29 22.96
C ASP A 184 -12.21 6.36 23.68
N ASP A 185 -11.11 6.19 22.93
CA ASP A 185 -9.76 6.26 23.48
C ASP A 185 -9.44 7.67 24.01
N VAL A 186 -9.76 8.70 23.26
CA VAL A 186 -9.58 10.10 23.68
C VAL A 186 -10.41 10.40 24.92
N MET A 187 -11.68 10.02 24.94
CA MET A 187 -12.57 10.21 26.10
C MET A 187 -12.09 9.45 27.32
N SER A 188 -11.51 8.27 27.14
CA SER A 188 -10.93 7.50 28.24
C SER A 188 -9.74 8.18 28.89
N ILE A 189 -8.92 8.86 28.08
CA ILE A 189 -7.78 9.67 28.58
C ILE A 189 -8.29 10.86 29.37
N TYR A 190 -9.25 11.61 28.86
CA TYR A 190 -9.83 12.76 29.59
C TYR A 190 -10.41 12.35 30.93
N LYS A 191 -11.14 11.22 31.02
CA LYS A 191 -11.70 10.71 32.28
C LYS A 191 -10.63 10.31 33.32
N ARG A 192 -9.39 10.06 32.92
CA ARG A 192 -8.28 9.73 33.84
C ARG A 192 -7.54 10.94 34.36
N VAL A 193 -7.62 12.06 33.63
CA VAL A 193 -6.84 13.26 33.92
C VAL A 193 -7.70 14.30 34.68
N LEU A 194 -9.02 14.22 34.56
CA LEU A 194 -10.02 15.02 35.30
C LEU A 194 -10.46 14.28 36.57
#